data_8171953a12b4ee2a05a7250f2161dd6c
#
_entry.id   8171953a12b4ee2a05a7250f2161dd6c
#
_cell.length_a   1.000
_cell.length_b   1.000
_cell.length_c   1.000
_cell.angle_alpha   90.00
_cell.angle_beta   90.00
_cell.angle_gamma   90.00
#
_symmetry.space_group_name_H-M   'P 1'
#
loop_
_entity.id
_entity.type
_entity.pdbx_description
1 polymer ?
#
loop_
_entity_poly.entity_id
_entity_poly.type
_entity_poly.pdbx_seq_one_letter_code
_entity_poly.pdbx_strand_id
1 'polypeptide(L)'
;MRLARPVSAAEHAVVTAMRLTAAGQMDRSAIEDEIARVATQQLHSLQSGTRALDNIAQLAPLLGLFGTVLGMIDAFQALQNAGDSVDPSILAGGIWVALLTTAAGLAVAMPVAALLAMFESWIEAERIAVETLSAQVLVDVAQHDHERHVPATQDSAALGKVSHAH
;
A
#
# COMPACT_ATOMS: atom_id res chain seq x y z
N MET A 1 25.53 -15.76 -2.57
CA MET A 1 24.66 -14.68 -3.10
C MET A 1 23.67 -14.31 -2.02
N ARG A 2 23.95 -13.27 -1.21
CA ARG A 2 23.01 -12.77 -0.18
C ARG A 2 21.94 -11.99 -0.93
N LEU A 3 20.73 -12.54 -0.96
CA LEU A 3 19.55 -11.78 -1.34
C LEU A 3 19.46 -10.63 -0.32
N ALA A 4 19.77 -9.42 -0.77
CA ALA A 4 19.53 -8.22 0.01
C ALA A 4 18.03 -8.23 0.34
N ARG A 5 17.69 -8.28 1.64
CA ARG A 5 16.33 -8.02 2.09
C ARG A 5 15.92 -6.67 1.50
N PRO A 6 14.76 -6.56 0.88
CA PRO A 6 14.27 -5.25 0.50
C PRO A 6 14.20 -4.41 1.78
N VAL A 7 14.95 -3.32 1.79
CA VAL A 7 14.94 -2.37 2.91
C VAL A 7 13.52 -1.81 2.96
N SER A 8 12.86 -1.97 4.10
CA SER A 8 11.50 -1.50 4.33
C SER A 8 11.40 0.02 4.12
N ALA A 9 10.26 0.51 3.65
CA ALA A 9 10.01 1.95 3.51
C ALA A 9 10.19 2.67 4.85
N ALA A 10 9.82 2.02 5.96
CA ALA A 10 10.02 2.49 7.31
C ALA A 10 11.51 2.63 7.66
N GLU A 11 12.35 1.63 7.31
CA GLU A 11 13.80 1.70 7.53
C GLU A 11 14.44 2.86 6.75
N HIS A 12 14.02 3.09 5.51
CA HIS A 12 14.49 4.24 4.72
C HIS A 12 14.12 5.58 5.35
N ALA A 13 12.89 5.74 5.82
CA ALA A 13 12.44 6.95 6.49
C ALA A 13 13.25 7.23 7.77
N VAL A 14 13.46 6.20 8.61
CA VAL A 14 14.24 6.31 9.85
C VAL A 14 15.71 6.65 9.59
N VAL A 15 16.37 5.98 8.65
CA VAL A 15 17.76 6.27 8.28
C VAL A 15 17.90 7.69 7.75
N THR A 16 16.95 8.16 6.96
CA THR A 16 16.92 9.54 6.45
C THR A 16 16.76 10.53 7.60
N ALA A 17 15.80 10.29 8.50
CA ALA A 17 15.59 11.11 9.70
C ALA A 17 16.85 11.22 10.56
N MET A 18 17.49 10.08 10.88
CA MET A 18 18.73 10.04 11.67
C MET A 18 19.88 10.81 11.01
N ARG A 19 20.04 10.68 9.69
CA ARG A 19 21.08 11.41 8.96
C ARG A 19 20.86 12.92 8.97
N LEU A 20 19.63 13.37 8.78
CA LEU A 20 19.29 14.79 8.78
C LEU A 20 19.44 15.40 10.18
N THR A 21 19.03 14.69 11.22
CA THR A 21 19.21 15.10 12.61
C THR A 21 20.71 15.19 13.00
N ALA A 22 21.52 14.23 12.57
CA ALA A 22 22.96 14.21 12.84
C ALA A 22 23.73 15.33 12.10
N ALA A 23 23.22 15.78 10.95
CA ALA A 23 23.83 16.87 10.19
C ALA A 23 23.66 18.25 10.84
N GLY A 24 22.69 18.44 11.73
CA GLY A 24 22.49 19.65 12.55
C GLY A 24 22.24 20.96 11.76
N GLN A 25 21.96 20.86 10.47
CA GLN A 25 21.89 22.00 9.55
C GLN A 25 20.46 22.36 9.07
N MET A 26 19.46 21.54 9.45
CA MET A 26 18.08 21.75 9.00
C MET A 26 17.17 22.09 10.15
N ASP A 27 16.22 22.99 9.90
CA ASP A 27 15.13 23.28 10.81
C ASP A 27 14.20 22.04 10.93
N ARG A 28 13.56 21.89 12.09
CA ARG A 28 12.70 20.76 12.40
C ARG A 28 11.62 20.53 11.32
N SER A 29 10.99 21.62 10.86
CA SER A 29 9.97 21.55 9.81
C SER A 29 10.52 20.97 8.50
N ALA A 30 11.76 21.31 8.14
CA ALA A 30 12.41 20.80 6.94
C ALA A 30 12.75 19.30 7.05
N ILE A 31 13.06 18.81 8.26
CA ILE A 31 13.27 17.37 8.52
C ILE A 31 11.93 16.63 8.38
N GLU A 32 10.85 17.17 8.95
CA GLU A 32 9.50 16.60 8.85
C GLU A 32 9.05 16.48 7.39
N ASP A 33 9.21 17.53 6.60
CA ASP A 33 8.86 17.56 5.17
C ASP A 33 9.66 16.53 4.36
N GLU A 34 10.97 16.40 4.62
CA GLU A 34 11.80 15.44 3.90
C GLU A 34 11.48 13.98 4.26
N ILE A 35 11.19 13.68 5.53
CA ILE A 35 10.72 12.35 5.95
C ILE A 35 9.41 12.01 5.26
N ALA A 36 8.43 12.94 5.26
CA ALA A 36 7.13 12.76 4.62
C ALA A 36 7.28 12.54 3.11
N ARG A 37 8.17 13.28 2.46
CA ARG A 37 8.47 13.15 1.03
C ARG A 37 9.03 11.77 0.69
N VAL A 38 10.04 11.31 1.43
CA VAL A 38 10.68 9.99 1.23
C VAL A 38 9.67 8.87 1.47
N ALA A 39 8.92 8.95 2.56
CA ALA A 39 7.89 7.97 2.90
C ALA A 39 6.82 7.87 1.80
N THR A 40 6.28 9.00 1.35
CA THR A 40 5.27 9.07 0.28
C THR A 40 5.81 8.48 -1.03
N GLN A 41 7.04 8.79 -1.39
CA GLN A 41 7.66 8.27 -2.62
C GLN A 41 7.82 6.75 -2.59
N GLN A 42 8.23 6.19 -1.46
CA GLN A 42 8.39 4.74 -1.29
C GLN A 42 7.02 4.03 -1.35
N LEU A 43 6.02 4.54 -0.63
CA LEU A 43 4.67 3.99 -0.65
C LEU A 43 4.04 4.05 -2.05
N HIS A 44 4.24 5.15 -2.78
CA HIS A 44 3.73 5.28 -4.14
C HIS A 44 4.36 4.26 -5.10
N SER A 45 5.65 3.96 -4.95
CA SER A 45 6.32 2.93 -5.76
C SER A 45 5.75 1.53 -5.52
N LEU A 46 5.39 1.20 -4.28
CA LEU A 46 4.75 -0.06 -3.92
C LEU A 46 3.33 -0.17 -4.51
N GLN A 47 2.56 0.92 -4.48
CA GLN A 47 1.20 0.96 -5.01
C GLN A 47 1.15 0.86 -6.55
N SER A 48 2.20 1.23 -7.25
CA SER A 48 2.20 1.22 -8.72
C SER A 48 2.01 -0.19 -9.30
N GLY A 49 2.53 -1.24 -8.63
CA GLY A 49 2.40 -2.63 -9.04
C GLY A 49 1.02 -3.22 -8.81
N THR A 50 0.30 -2.76 -7.78
CA THR A 50 -1.03 -3.31 -7.43
C THR A 50 -2.12 -2.89 -8.41
N ARG A 51 -1.98 -1.76 -9.11
CA ARG A 51 -2.93 -1.30 -10.12
C ARG A 51 -3.14 -2.28 -11.26
N ALA A 52 -2.08 -2.98 -11.70
CA ALA A 52 -2.21 -3.98 -12.76
C ALA A 52 -3.02 -5.19 -12.28
N LEU A 53 -2.82 -5.65 -11.05
CA LEU A 53 -3.59 -6.73 -10.45
C LEU A 53 -5.06 -6.32 -10.26
N ASP A 54 -5.32 -5.11 -9.80
CA ASP A 54 -6.66 -4.56 -9.65
C ASP A 54 -7.41 -4.54 -10.98
N ASN A 55 -6.78 -4.03 -12.05
CA ASN A 55 -7.37 -4.06 -13.39
C ASN A 55 -7.69 -5.48 -13.84
N ILE A 56 -6.81 -6.46 -13.61
CA ILE A 56 -7.07 -7.86 -14.00
C ILE A 56 -8.22 -8.43 -13.17
N ALA A 57 -8.26 -8.19 -11.84
CA ALA A 57 -9.33 -8.67 -10.98
C ALA A 57 -10.70 -8.13 -11.42
N GLN A 58 -10.77 -6.88 -11.88
CA GLN A 58 -12.01 -6.26 -12.34
C GLN A 58 -12.38 -6.64 -13.78
N LEU A 59 -11.41 -6.71 -14.69
CA LEU A 59 -11.69 -6.96 -16.11
C LEU A 59 -11.93 -8.43 -16.42
N ALA A 60 -11.33 -9.38 -15.69
CA ALA A 60 -11.49 -10.79 -15.98
C ALA A 60 -12.92 -11.30 -15.87
N PRO A 61 -13.75 -10.93 -14.84
CA PRO A 61 -15.15 -11.28 -14.80
C PRO A 61 -15.98 -10.65 -15.93
N LEU A 62 -15.64 -9.41 -16.32
CA LEU A 62 -16.31 -8.72 -17.42
C LEU A 62 -16.05 -9.40 -18.78
N LEU A 63 -14.82 -9.88 -18.99
CA LEU A 63 -14.49 -10.68 -20.16
C LEU A 63 -15.23 -12.02 -20.16
N GLY A 64 -15.38 -12.65 -18.98
CA GLY A 64 -16.20 -13.84 -18.84
C GLY A 64 -17.68 -13.58 -19.19
N LEU A 65 -18.24 -12.48 -18.70
CA LEU A 65 -19.59 -12.05 -19.04
C LEU A 65 -19.74 -11.74 -20.54
N PHE A 66 -18.78 -11.06 -21.12
CA PHE A 66 -18.77 -10.80 -22.56
C PHE A 66 -18.77 -12.10 -23.39
N GLY A 67 -18.01 -13.10 -22.93
CA GLY A 67 -18.01 -14.43 -23.54
C GLY A 67 -19.37 -15.12 -23.49
N THR A 68 -20.19 -14.91 -22.43
CA THR A 68 -21.57 -15.46 -22.40
C THR A 68 -22.45 -14.81 -23.45
N VAL A 69 -22.32 -13.51 -23.67
CA VAL A 69 -23.10 -12.81 -24.71
C VAL A 69 -22.75 -13.36 -26.09
N LEU A 70 -21.49 -13.55 -26.41
CA LEU A 70 -21.05 -14.11 -27.67
C LEU A 70 -21.53 -15.56 -27.83
N GLY A 71 -21.36 -16.40 -26.82
CA GLY A 71 -21.83 -17.80 -26.86
C GLY A 71 -23.33 -17.93 -27.05
N MET A 72 -24.11 -17.03 -26.46
CA MET A 72 -25.58 -16.98 -26.69
C MET A 72 -25.93 -16.50 -28.08
N ILE A 73 -25.23 -15.52 -28.64
CA ILE A 73 -25.42 -15.08 -30.02
C ILE A 73 -25.19 -16.24 -31.00
N ASP A 74 -24.07 -16.95 -30.82
CA ASP A 74 -23.72 -18.09 -31.68
C ASP A 74 -24.76 -19.22 -31.56
N ALA A 75 -25.24 -19.51 -30.35
CA ALA A 75 -26.28 -20.51 -30.11
C ALA A 75 -27.59 -20.17 -30.82
N PHE A 76 -28.02 -18.91 -30.74
CA PHE A 76 -29.25 -18.46 -31.43
C PHE A 76 -29.08 -18.41 -32.95
N GLN A 77 -27.92 -18.05 -33.48
CA GLN A 77 -27.64 -18.11 -34.91
C GLN A 77 -27.67 -19.55 -35.43
N ALA A 78 -27.07 -20.48 -34.68
CA ALA A 78 -27.12 -21.90 -35.03
C ALA A 78 -28.57 -22.43 -35.06
N LEU A 79 -29.40 -22.01 -34.10
CA LEU A 79 -30.83 -22.37 -34.04
C LEU A 79 -31.61 -21.80 -35.22
N GLN A 80 -31.38 -20.53 -35.60
CA GLN A 80 -32.01 -19.92 -36.76
C GLN A 80 -31.68 -20.65 -38.05
N ASN A 81 -30.43 -21.10 -38.20
CA ASN A 81 -29.98 -21.80 -39.39
C ASN A 81 -30.48 -23.26 -39.50
N ALA A 82 -30.94 -23.85 -38.39
CA ALA A 82 -31.46 -25.21 -38.35
C ALA A 82 -32.87 -25.39 -39.01
N GLY A 83 -33.57 -24.28 -39.26
CA GLY A 83 -34.90 -24.30 -39.91
C GLY A 83 -35.95 -25.12 -39.14
N ASP A 84 -36.71 -25.95 -39.80
CA ASP A 84 -37.82 -26.74 -39.20
C ASP A 84 -37.31 -27.94 -38.36
N SER A 85 -36.00 -28.25 -38.38
CA SER A 85 -35.39 -29.35 -37.62
C SER A 85 -34.61 -28.82 -36.41
N VAL A 86 -35.28 -28.14 -35.50
CA VAL A 86 -34.67 -27.58 -34.29
C VAL A 86 -34.27 -28.70 -33.33
N ASP A 87 -32.93 -28.90 -33.13
CA ASP A 87 -32.41 -29.78 -32.12
C ASP A 87 -32.08 -29.00 -30.84
N PRO A 88 -32.80 -29.23 -29.72
CA PRO A 88 -32.52 -28.55 -28.45
C PRO A 88 -31.11 -28.73 -27.94
N SER A 89 -30.39 -29.75 -28.38
CA SER A 89 -29.00 -30.02 -27.99
C SER A 89 -28.05 -28.94 -28.51
N ILE A 90 -28.32 -28.30 -29.63
CA ILE A 90 -27.52 -27.18 -30.18
C ILE A 90 -27.56 -25.98 -29.23
N LEU A 91 -28.80 -25.65 -28.79
CA LEU A 91 -28.98 -24.55 -27.83
C LEU A 91 -28.31 -24.86 -26.48
N ALA A 92 -28.51 -26.08 -25.97
CA ALA A 92 -27.88 -26.51 -24.70
C ALA A 92 -26.35 -26.46 -24.77
N GLY A 93 -25.75 -26.87 -25.89
CA GLY A 93 -24.32 -26.78 -26.14
C GLY A 93 -23.81 -25.34 -26.12
N GLY A 94 -24.48 -24.39 -26.77
CA GLY A 94 -24.13 -22.98 -26.76
C GLY A 94 -24.22 -22.35 -25.37
N ILE A 95 -25.29 -22.66 -24.62
CA ILE A 95 -25.45 -22.22 -23.23
C ILE A 95 -24.30 -22.77 -22.35
N TRP A 96 -23.94 -24.03 -22.50
CA TRP A 96 -22.82 -24.64 -21.78
C TRP A 96 -21.50 -23.88 -22.02
N VAL A 97 -21.17 -23.61 -23.28
CA VAL A 97 -19.94 -22.87 -23.65
C VAL A 97 -20.01 -21.45 -23.06
N ALA A 98 -21.16 -20.79 -23.15
CA ALA A 98 -21.33 -19.46 -22.56
C ALA A 98 -21.06 -19.44 -21.05
N LEU A 99 -21.66 -20.38 -20.30
CA LEU A 99 -21.44 -20.48 -18.86
C LEU A 99 -19.97 -20.81 -18.51
N LEU A 100 -19.30 -21.62 -19.31
CA LEU A 100 -17.90 -21.96 -19.11
C LEU A 100 -16.99 -20.74 -19.23
N THR A 101 -17.27 -19.80 -20.13
CA THR A 101 -16.49 -18.57 -20.27
C THR A 101 -16.60 -17.68 -19.02
N THR A 102 -17.78 -17.57 -18.40
CA THR A 102 -17.93 -16.87 -17.11
C THR A 102 -17.14 -17.56 -16.00
N ALA A 103 -17.26 -18.90 -15.93
CA ALA A 103 -16.49 -19.67 -14.93
C ALA A 103 -14.99 -19.46 -15.10
N ALA A 104 -14.46 -19.41 -16.33
CA ALA A 104 -13.06 -19.13 -16.62
C ALA A 104 -12.65 -17.71 -16.18
N GLY A 105 -13.49 -16.69 -16.46
CA GLY A 105 -13.25 -15.32 -16.02
C GLY A 105 -13.16 -15.19 -14.50
N LEU A 106 -14.08 -15.85 -13.77
CA LEU A 106 -14.07 -15.89 -12.31
C LEU A 106 -12.88 -16.68 -11.76
N ALA A 107 -12.48 -17.78 -12.40
CA ALA A 107 -11.34 -18.58 -12.00
C ALA A 107 -10.01 -17.79 -12.06
N VAL A 108 -9.93 -16.80 -12.95
CA VAL A 108 -8.78 -15.86 -13.00
C VAL A 108 -8.94 -14.75 -11.97
N ALA A 109 -10.13 -14.16 -11.86
CA ALA A 109 -10.36 -12.99 -10.99
C ALA A 109 -10.16 -13.29 -9.51
N MET A 110 -10.69 -14.42 -9.02
CA MET A 110 -10.66 -14.76 -7.59
C MET A 110 -9.24 -14.85 -7.00
N PRO A 111 -8.28 -15.62 -7.59
CA PRO A 111 -6.93 -15.68 -7.04
C PRO A 111 -6.20 -14.34 -7.17
N VAL A 112 -6.43 -13.57 -8.24
CA VAL A 112 -5.83 -12.24 -8.40
C VAL A 112 -6.34 -11.27 -7.35
N ALA A 113 -7.64 -11.26 -7.07
CA ALA A 113 -8.24 -10.43 -6.02
C ALA A 113 -7.72 -10.81 -4.62
N ALA A 114 -7.53 -12.11 -4.35
CA ALA A 114 -6.95 -12.57 -3.10
C ALA A 114 -5.50 -12.11 -2.92
N LEU A 115 -4.69 -12.20 -3.97
CA LEU A 115 -3.31 -11.68 -3.96
C LEU A 115 -3.28 -10.16 -3.78
N LEU A 116 -4.17 -9.43 -4.46
CA LEU A 116 -4.28 -7.98 -4.33
C LEU A 116 -4.57 -7.58 -2.88
N ALA A 117 -5.58 -8.20 -2.26
CA ALA A 117 -5.93 -7.93 -0.86
C ALA A 117 -4.77 -8.21 0.11
N MET A 118 -3.97 -9.25 -0.15
CA MET A 118 -2.77 -9.53 0.63
C MET A 118 -1.71 -8.43 0.47
N PHE A 119 -1.44 -7.98 -0.76
CA PHE A 119 -0.48 -6.90 -1.00
C PHE A 119 -0.94 -5.57 -0.41
N GLU A 120 -2.23 -5.23 -0.51
CA GLU A 120 -2.80 -4.02 0.10
C GLU A 120 -2.64 -4.03 1.62
N SER A 121 -2.89 -5.16 2.27
CA SER A 121 -2.66 -5.33 3.71
C SER A 121 -1.20 -5.13 4.09
N TRP A 122 -0.26 -5.60 3.28
CA TRP A 122 1.17 -5.39 3.51
C TRP A 122 1.58 -3.92 3.36
N ILE A 123 1.10 -3.26 2.32
CA ILE A 123 1.37 -1.84 2.06
C ILE A 123 0.80 -0.98 3.20
N GLU A 124 -0.39 -1.29 3.69
CA GLU A 124 -1.01 -0.55 4.80
C GLU A 124 -0.24 -0.76 6.12
N ALA A 125 0.22 -1.97 6.41
CA ALA A 125 1.08 -2.24 7.57
C ALA A 125 2.40 -1.44 7.50
N GLU A 126 3.01 -1.36 6.32
CA GLU A 126 4.23 -0.58 6.09
C GLU A 126 3.99 0.93 6.25
N ARG A 127 2.84 1.42 5.79
CA ARG A 127 2.42 2.81 5.96
C ARG A 127 2.29 3.18 7.42
N ILE A 128 1.60 2.37 8.22
CA ILE A 128 1.44 2.58 9.66
C ILE A 128 2.81 2.56 10.37
N ALA A 129 3.71 1.65 9.98
CA ALA A 129 5.06 1.59 10.53
C ALA A 129 5.85 2.87 10.24
N VAL A 130 5.80 3.39 9.01
CA VAL A 130 6.45 4.66 8.62
C VAL A 130 5.89 5.83 9.45
N GLU A 131 4.57 5.97 9.53
CA GLU A 131 3.92 7.05 10.29
C GLU A 131 4.32 7.01 11.76
N THR A 132 4.30 5.82 12.38
CA THR A 132 4.64 5.63 13.80
C THR A 132 6.11 5.96 14.08
N LEU A 133 7.03 5.43 13.28
CA LEU A 133 8.46 5.64 13.46
C LEU A 133 8.86 7.09 13.19
N SER A 134 8.26 7.73 12.19
CA SER A 134 8.49 9.14 11.91
C SER A 134 8.07 10.02 13.10
N ALA A 135 6.90 9.75 13.68
CA ALA A 135 6.43 10.48 14.86
C ALA A 135 7.35 10.29 16.07
N GLN A 136 7.88 9.07 16.31
CA GLN A 136 8.83 8.80 17.40
C GLN A 136 10.13 9.59 17.25
N VAL A 137 10.73 9.59 16.06
CA VAL A 137 11.95 10.33 15.79
C VAL A 137 11.77 11.83 16.04
N LEU A 138 10.62 12.39 15.65
CA LEU A 138 10.32 13.81 15.87
C LEU A 138 10.14 14.17 17.35
N VAL A 139 9.56 13.26 18.15
CA VAL A 139 9.44 13.44 19.61
C VAL A 139 10.83 13.41 20.27
N ASP A 140 11.69 12.46 19.89
CA ASP A 140 13.06 12.36 20.43
C ASP A 140 13.89 13.61 20.11
N VAL A 141 13.80 14.13 18.89
CA VAL A 141 14.47 15.37 18.48
C VAL A 141 13.98 16.56 19.33
N ALA A 142 12.67 16.65 19.57
CA ALA A 142 12.11 17.74 20.38
C ALA A 142 12.56 17.68 21.84
N GLN A 143 12.72 16.50 22.43
CA GLN A 143 13.19 16.35 23.80
C GLN A 143 14.67 16.76 23.93
N HIS A 144 15.52 16.36 22.99
CA HIS A 144 16.94 16.74 22.99
C HIS A 144 17.16 18.25 22.83
N ASP A 145 16.35 18.93 22.02
CA ASP A 145 16.42 20.38 21.89
C ASP A 145 15.97 21.10 23.17
N HIS A 146 14.96 20.55 23.86
CA HIS A 146 14.51 21.12 25.14
C HIS A 146 15.59 21.00 26.22
N GLU A 147 16.27 19.86 26.32
CA GLU A 147 17.39 19.64 27.26
C GLU A 147 18.57 20.55 26.99
N ARG A 148 18.88 20.88 25.75
CA ARG A 148 19.94 21.82 25.37
C ARG A 148 19.61 23.28 25.70
N HIS A 149 18.33 23.65 25.77
CA HIS A 149 17.87 25.02 26.00
C HIS A 149 17.47 25.30 27.45
N VAL A 150 17.55 24.33 28.37
CA VAL A 150 17.36 24.60 29.80
C VAL A 150 18.64 25.27 30.31
N PRO A 151 18.65 26.60 30.59
CA PRO A 151 19.81 27.24 31.12
C PRO A 151 20.12 26.70 32.52
N ALA A 152 21.35 26.39 32.79
CA ALA A 152 21.90 25.93 34.08
C ALA A 152 21.79 27.03 35.18
N THR A 153 20.65 27.64 35.37
CA THR A 153 20.42 28.80 36.27
C THR A 153 19.67 28.45 37.54
N GLN A 154 19.53 27.18 37.93
CA GLN A 154 18.89 26.85 39.20
C GLN A 154 19.84 26.38 40.32
N ASP A 155 21.12 26.15 40.05
CA ASP A 155 22.04 25.64 41.08
C ASP A 155 22.80 26.78 41.81
N SER A 156 22.76 28.00 41.30
CA SER A 156 23.46 29.13 41.96
C SER A 156 22.63 29.87 43.05
N ALA A 157 21.33 29.62 43.14
CA ALA A 157 20.47 30.26 44.15
C ALA A 157 20.41 29.51 45.49
N ALA A 158 20.85 28.26 45.54
CA ALA A 158 20.81 27.45 46.77
C ALA A 158 22.07 27.64 47.66
N LEU A 159 23.16 28.14 47.15
CA LEU A 159 24.42 28.33 47.90
C LEU A 159 24.61 29.70 48.54
N GLY A 160 23.68 30.66 48.25
CA GLY A 160 23.74 32.06 48.79
C GLY A 160 23.04 32.30 50.11
N LYS A 161 22.35 31.32 50.70
CA LYS A 161 21.52 31.54 51.93
C LYS A 161 22.07 31.00 53.22
N VAL A 162 23.33 30.54 53.28
CA VAL A 162 23.91 29.98 54.53
C VAL A 162 25.00 30.85 55.15
N SER A 163 25.20 32.09 54.71
CA SER A 163 26.30 32.93 55.27
C SER A 163 25.83 34.27 55.89
N HIS A 164 24.72 34.33 56.65
CA HIS A 164 24.48 35.42 57.59
C HIS A 164 23.59 34.95 58.76
N ALA A 165 24.23 34.26 59.71
CA ALA A 165 23.76 34.13 61.08
C ALA A 165 24.95 34.06 62.02
N HIS A 166 25.51 35.22 62.38
CA HIS A 166 26.19 35.49 63.64
C HIS A 166 26.10 37.00 63.95
#